data_fbc751b22747be7f67ffd9d384338363
#
_entry.id   fbc751b22747be7f67ffd9d384338363
#
_cell.length_a   1.000
_cell.length_b   1.000
_cell.length_c   1.000
_cell.angle_alpha   90.00
_cell.angle_beta   90.00
_cell.angle_gamma   90.00
#
_symmetry.space_group_name_H-M   'P 1'
#
loop_
_entity.id
_entity.type
_entity.pdbx_description
1 polymer ?
#
loop_
_entity_poly.entity_id
_entity_poly.type
_entity_poly.pdbx_seq_one_letter_code
_entity_poly.pdbx_strand_id
1 'polypeptide(L)'
;MNPIRLFCSDLDGTLAGERDGALAFARHWSNLPDDRRPLLVYNSGRLIEDILAFAAEEGLPKADFIIGGVGTMLHSDTWPDLADAYRTTLDQGFEVDHIEALVGSMEQLSRQPERYQHRLKSSWYLRDADPDELRKIEEHLLAAGQEARLIYSSQRDLDIIPKAA
;
A
#
# COMPACT_ATOMS: atom_id res chain seq x y z
N MET A 1 6.94 -25.72 -19.16
CA MET A 1 6.80 -24.78 -18.01
C MET A 1 5.67 -23.81 -18.35
N ASN A 2 4.76 -23.56 -17.40
CA ASN A 2 3.75 -22.53 -17.60
C ASN A 2 4.45 -21.16 -17.62
N PRO A 3 4.10 -20.26 -18.55
CA PRO A 3 4.70 -18.91 -18.59
C PRO A 3 4.28 -18.10 -17.36
N ILE A 4 5.19 -17.26 -16.87
CA ILE A 4 4.86 -16.23 -15.87
C ILE A 4 3.95 -15.22 -16.55
N ARG A 5 2.79 -14.96 -15.97
CA ARG A 5 1.77 -14.05 -16.53
C ARG A 5 1.66 -12.74 -15.78
N LEU A 6 2.15 -12.69 -14.56
CA LEU A 6 2.15 -11.53 -13.70
C LEU A 6 3.43 -11.51 -12.87
N PHE A 7 4.07 -10.36 -12.80
CA PHE A 7 5.21 -10.06 -11.95
C PHE A 7 4.83 -8.90 -11.02
N CYS A 8 4.71 -9.20 -9.74
CA CYS A 8 4.42 -8.22 -8.71
C CYS A 8 5.65 -8.03 -7.83
N SER A 9 6.06 -6.80 -7.61
CA SER A 9 7.20 -6.48 -6.78
C SER A 9 6.93 -5.29 -5.86
N ASP A 10 7.47 -5.36 -4.67
CA ASP A 10 7.71 -4.20 -3.82
C ASP A 10 8.77 -3.29 -4.46
N LEU A 11 8.81 -2.03 -4.03
CA LEU A 11 9.71 -1.01 -4.55
C LEU A 11 10.88 -0.73 -3.62
N ASP A 12 10.60 -0.29 -2.40
CA ASP A 12 11.59 0.23 -1.46
C ASP A 12 12.51 -0.89 -0.94
N GLY A 13 13.79 -0.83 -1.31
CA GLY A 13 14.76 -1.87 -0.94
C GLY A 13 14.62 -3.19 -1.70
N THR A 14 13.74 -3.25 -2.72
CA THR A 14 13.53 -4.42 -3.58
C THR A 14 13.90 -4.12 -5.03
N LEU A 15 13.04 -3.42 -5.79
CA LEU A 15 13.35 -2.97 -7.14
C LEU A 15 14.12 -1.66 -7.17
N ALA A 16 13.99 -0.85 -6.14
CA ALA A 16 14.64 0.42 -5.98
C ALA A 16 15.43 0.48 -4.66
N GLY A 17 16.54 1.19 -4.68
CA GLY A 17 17.51 1.28 -3.59
C GLY A 17 18.94 1.23 -4.12
N GLU A 18 19.14 0.54 -5.25
CA GLU A 18 20.38 0.60 -6.02
C GLU A 18 20.05 0.96 -7.48
N ARG A 19 20.40 2.18 -7.90
CA ARG A 19 20.06 2.71 -9.23
C ARG A 19 20.50 1.81 -10.38
N ASP A 20 21.67 1.19 -10.28
CA ASP A 20 22.17 0.29 -11.32
C ASP A 20 21.32 -0.96 -11.45
N GLY A 21 20.78 -1.47 -10.33
CA GLY A 21 19.85 -2.59 -10.29
C GLY A 21 18.51 -2.24 -10.95
N ALA A 22 17.95 -1.08 -10.63
CA ALA A 22 16.71 -0.58 -11.22
C ALA A 22 16.83 -0.40 -12.75
N LEU A 23 17.93 0.20 -13.21
CA LEU A 23 18.20 0.38 -14.65
C LEU A 23 18.48 -0.96 -15.36
N ALA A 24 19.12 -1.92 -14.70
CA ALA A 24 19.31 -3.27 -15.25
C ALA A 24 17.98 -3.99 -15.40
N PHE A 25 17.11 -3.93 -14.39
CA PHE A 25 15.76 -4.46 -14.46
C PHE A 25 14.97 -3.83 -15.62
N ALA A 26 14.96 -2.49 -15.73
CA ALA A 26 14.27 -1.79 -16.79
C ALA A 26 14.71 -2.22 -18.19
N ARG A 27 16.02 -2.36 -18.40
CA ARG A 27 16.58 -2.85 -19.67
C ARG A 27 16.13 -4.27 -20.00
N HIS A 28 16.20 -5.18 -19.02
CA HIS A 28 15.79 -6.57 -19.23
C HIS A 28 14.28 -6.65 -19.51
N TRP A 29 13.46 -5.89 -18.78
CA TRP A 29 12.02 -5.83 -18.96
C TRP A 29 11.62 -5.34 -20.37
N SER A 30 12.28 -4.26 -20.83
CA SER A 30 12.01 -3.70 -22.16
C SER A 30 12.43 -4.62 -23.32
N ASN A 31 13.39 -5.53 -23.07
CA ASN A 31 13.85 -6.50 -24.05
C ASN A 31 13.01 -7.78 -24.09
N LEU A 32 12.03 -7.96 -23.18
CA LEU A 32 11.11 -9.08 -23.26
C LEU A 32 10.19 -8.92 -24.46
N PRO A 33 10.00 -9.97 -25.28
CA PRO A 33 9.01 -9.97 -26.35
C PRO A 33 7.59 -9.70 -25.78
N ASP A 34 6.77 -8.94 -26.48
CA ASP A 34 5.45 -8.52 -25.99
C ASP A 34 4.54 -9.71 -25.67
N ASP A 35 4.63 -10.80 -26.45
CA ASP A 35 3.87 -12.04 -26.26
C ASP A 35 4.33 -12.86 -25.04
N ARG A 36 5.46 -12.52 -24.45
CA ARG A 36 6.04 -13.19 -23.27
C ARG A 36 6.21 -12.28 -22.07
N ARG A 37 5.96 -10.98 -22.24
CA ARG A 37 6.05 -10.01 -21.14
C ARG A 37 4.87 -10.20 -20.20
N PRO A 38 5.12 -10.52 -18.90
CA PRO A 38 4.05 -10.59 -17.92
C PRO A 38 3.49 -9.19 -17.63
N LEU A 39 2.31 -9.13 -17.02
CA LEU A 39 1.83 -7.90 -16.41
C LEU A 39 2.77 -7.47 -15.28
N LEU A 40 3.12 -6.19 -15.24
CA LEU A 40 3.97 -5.62 -14.20
C LEU A 40 3.09 -4.93 -13.15
N VAL A 41 3.29 -5.29 -11.90
CA VAL A 41 2.60 -4.71 -10.76
C VAL A 41 3.62 -4.17 -9.76
N TYR A 42 3.48 -2.90 -9.38
CA TYR A 42 4.17 -2.36 -8.22
C TYR A 42 3.25 -2.40 -7.01
N ASN A 43 3.77 -2.85 -5.87
CA ASN A 43 3.05 -2.94 -4.61
C ASN A 43 3.87 -2.26 -3.52
N SER A 44 3.37 -1.16 -2.95
CA SER A 44 4.09 -0.38 -1.95
C SER A 44 3.16 0.23 -0.90
N GLY A 45 3.71 0.57 0.26
CA GLY A 45 3.02 1.36 1.27
C GLY A 45 2.81 2.84 0.89
N ARG A 46 3.51 3.34 -0.14
CA ARG A 46 3.37 4.71 -0.65
C ARG A 46 2.00 4.94 -1.29
N LEU A 47 1.58 6.20 -1.39
CA LEU A 47 0.41 6.56 -2.18
C LEU A 47 0.72 6.47 -3.69
N ILE A 48 -0.31 6.36 -4.53
CA ILE A 48 -0.14 6.14 -5.99
C ILE A 48 0.74 7.20 -6.64
N GLU A 49 0.52 8.47 -6.32
CA GLU A 49 1.26 9.60 -6.89
C GLU A 49 2.75 9.53 -6.55
N ASP A 50 3.07 9.13 -5.30
CA ASP A 50 4.45 8.95 -4.84
C ASP A 50 5.11 7.75 -5.54
N ILE A 51 4.36 6.67 -5.79
CA ILE A 51 4.86 5.49 -6.53
C ILE A 51 5.18 5.87 -7.97
N LEU A 52 4.28 6.61 -8.64
CA LEU A 52 4.48 7.06 -10.01
C LEU A 52 5.71 7.96 -10.15
N ALA A 53 5.84 8.96 -9.25
CA ALA A 53 6.98 9.86 -9.23
C ALA A 53 8.29 9.11 -8.97
N PHE A 54 8.30 8.24 -7.98
CA PHE A 54 9.45 7.44 -7.59
C PHE A 54 9.89 6.47 -8.69
N ALA A 55 8.95 5.75 -9.32
CA ALA A 55 9.26 4.85 -10.41
C ALA A 55 9.85 5.59 -11.62
N ALA A 56 9.36 6.78 -11.92
CA ALA A 56 9.90 7.64 -12.98
C ALA A 56 11.32 8.14 -12.65
N GLU A 57 11.59 8.55 -11.40
CA GLU A 57 12.90 9.01 -10.94
C GLU A 57 13.95 7.87 -10.99
N GLU A 58 13.56 6.66 -10.61
CA GLU A 58 14.41 5.48 -10.63
C GLU A 58 14.57 4.87 -12.04
N GLY A 59 13.81 5.37 -13.03
CA GLY A 59 13.84 4.87 -14.41
C GLY A 59 13.23 3.49 -14.58
N LEU A 60 12.31 3.11 -13.70
CA LEU A 60 11.61 1.83 -13.76
C LEU A 60 10.59 1.81 -14.91
N PRO A 61 10.26 0.63 -15.47
CA PRO A 61 9.25 0.49 -16.49
C PRO A 61 7.88 0.97 -16.01
N LYS A 62 7.03 1.44 -16.92
CA LYS A 62 5.64 1.72 -16.59
C LYS A 62 4.93 0.42 -16.18
N ALA A 63 4.35 0.40 -14.99
CA ALA A 63 3.57 -0.74 -14.52
C ALA A 63 2.17 -0.78 -15.17
N ASP A 64 1.64 -1.98 -15.32
CA ASP A 64 0.25 -2.21 -15.74
C ASP A 64 -0.73 -1.93 -14.60
N PHE A 65 -0.31 -2.25 -13.35
CA PHE A 65 -1.04 -1.95 -12.14
C PHE A 65 -0.12 -1.42 -11.05
N ILE A 66 -0.67 -0.55 -10.22
CA ILE A 66 -0.01 -0.05 -9.02
C ILE A 66 -0.95 -0.31 -7.84
N ILE A 67 -0.45 -1.01 -6.84
CA ILE A 67 -1.09 -1.18 -5.54
C ILE A 67 -0.36 -0.27 -4.57
N GLY A 68 -1.09 0.70 -4.02
CA GLY A 68 -0.56 1.69 -3.09
C GLY A 68 -1.30 1.70 -1.77
N GLY A 69 -0.82 2.56 -0.85
CA GLY A 69 -1.49 2.79 0.42
C GLY A 69 -1.67 1.53 1.27
N VAL A 70 -0.68 0.63 1.26
CA VAL A 70 -0.75 -0.66 1.98
C VAL A 70 -1.93 -1.53 1.50
N GLY A 71 -2.19 -1.53 0.19
CA GLY A 71 -3.27 -2.32 -0.40
C GLY A 71 -4.62 -1.59 -0.51
N THR A 72 -4.74 -0.35 -0.04
CA THR A 72 -6.01 0.39 -0.08
C THR A 72 -6.28 1.11 -1.39
N MET A 73 -5.29 1.18 -2.26
CA MET A 73 -5.38 1.86 -3.55
C MET A 73 -4.96 0.92 -4.67
N LEU A 74 -5.73 0.91 -5.75
CA LEU A 74 -5.37 0.25 -7.00
C LEU A 74 -5.45 1.28 -8.13
N HIS A 75 -4.44 1.31 -8.99
CA HIS A 75 -4.40 2.17 -10.17
C HIS A 75 -3.98 1.38 -11.40
N SER A 76 -4.60 1.67 -12.53
CA SER A 76 -4.22 1.20 -13.85
C SER A 76 -4.74 2.16 -14.92
N ASP A 77 -3.86 2.57 -15.83
CA ASP A 77 -4.28 3.37 -16.99
C ASP A 77 -5.03 2.52 -18.03
N THR A 78 -4.74 1.23 -18.08
CA THR A 78 -5.32 0.31 -19.07
C THR A 78 -6.66 -0.26 -18.61
N TRP A 79 -6.83 -0.50 -17.32
CA TRP A 79 -8.04 -1.10 -16.72
C TRP A 79 -8.61 -0.24 -15.58
N PRO A 80 -9.06 1.01 -15.85
CA PRO A 80 -9.57 1.90 -14.80
C PRO A 80 -10.84 1.34 -14.12
N ASP A 81 -11.69 0.63 -14.85
CA ASP A 81 -12.92 0.03 -14.28
C ASP A 81 -12.61 -1.00 -13.19
N LEU A 82 -11.48 -1.74 -13.32
CA LEU A 82 -11.05 -2.69 -12.29
C LEU A 82 -10.59 -1.95 -11.03
N ALA A 83 -9.88 -0.84 -11.19
CA ALA A 83 -9.47 0.00 -10.06
C ALA A 83 -10.68 0.60 -9.32
N ASP A 84 -11.71 1.04 -10.06
CA ASP A 84 -12.95 1.56 -9.50
C ASP A 84 -13.77 0.48 -8.78
N ALA A 85 -13.85 -0.72 -9.35
CA ALA A 85 -14.51 -1.85 -8.71
C ALA A 85 -13.81 -2.25 -7.41
N TYR A 86 -12.48 -2.28 -7.40
CA TYR A 86 -11.69 -2.56 -6.21
C TYR A 86 -11.95 -1.53 -5.10
N ARG A 87 -11.90 -0.24 -5.43
CA ARG A 87 -12.19 0.84 -4.50
C ARG A 87 -13.59 0.69 -3.88
N THR A 88 -14.60 0.39 -4.70
CA THR A 88 -15.97 0.20 -4.22
C THR A 88 -16.08 -0.96 -3.21
N THR A 89 -15.28 -2.01 -3.38
CA THR A 89 -15.24 -3.14 -2.44
C THR A 89 -14.68 -2.73 -1.08
N LEU A 90 -13.70 -1.83 -1.06
CA LEU A 90 -13.05 -1.36 0.18
C LEU A 90 -13.86 -0.31 0.93
N ASP A 91 -14.75 0.43 0.26
CA ASP A 91 -15.53 1.53 0.84
C ASP A 91 -16.59 1.07 1.86
N GLN A 92 -16.84 -0.21 1.97
CA GLN A 92 -17.91 -0.73 2.81
C GLN A 92 -17.50 -0.74 4.29
N GLY A 93 -18.05 0.20 5.07
CA GLY A 93 -17.97 0.19 6.53
C GLY A 93 -16.65 0.71 7.12
N PHE A 94 -15.79 1.36 6.34
CA PHE A 94 -14.59 2.01 6.84
C PHE A 94 -14.79 3.52 6.93
N GLU A 95 -14.87 4.04 8.14
CA GLU A 95 -15.08 5.47 8.42
C GLU A 95 -13.80 6.07 9.03
N VAL A 96 -12.91 6.60 8.19
CA VAL A 96 -11.59 7.08 8.60
C VAL A 96 -11.66 8.14 9.71
N ASP A 97 -12.58 9.09 9.63
CA ASP A 97 -12.74 10.15 10.64
C ASP A 97 -13.14 9.58 12.00
N HIS A 98 -14.01 8.55 12.01
CA HIS A 98 -14.41 7.86 13.24
C HIS A 98 -13.23 7.07 13.83
N ILE A 99 -12.48 6.35 12.98
CA ILE A 99 -11.27 5.63 13.39
C ILE A 99 -10.24 6.60 13.99
N GLU A 100 -9.97 7.74 13.33
CA GLU A 100 -9.05 8.75 13.82
C GLU A 100 -9.48 9.35 15.16
N ALA A 101 -10.79 9.57 15.37
CA ALA A 101 -11.30 10.04 16.65
C ALA A 101 -11.11 9.01 17.77
N LEU A 102 -11.30 7.71 17.48
CA LEU A 102 -11.10 6.63 18.45
C LEU A 102 -9.64 6.48 18.87
N VAL A 103 -8.74 6.34 17.90
CA VAL A 103 -7.33 6.08 18.20
C VAL A 103 -6.54 7.34 18.57
N GLY A 104 -7.00 8.52 18.14
CA GLY A 104 -6.38 9.81 18.47
C GLY A 104 -6.44 10.18 19.95
N SER A 105 -7.27 9.49 20.74
CA SER A 105 -7.31 9.62 22.20
C SER A 105 -6.27 8.76 22.93
N MET A 106 -5.57 7.87 22.23
CA MET A 106 -4.57 6.98 22.81
C MET A 106 -3.21 7.67 22.86
N GLU A 107 -2.66 7.86 24.08
CA GLU A 107 -1.43 8.63 24.32
C GLU A 107 -0.20 8.09 23.60
N GLN A 108 -0.15 6.75 23.35
CA GLN A 108 0.96 6.08 22.69
C GLN A 108 0.98 6.29 21.17
N LEU A 109 -0.13 6.75 20.59
CA LEU A 109 -0.25 6.96 19.16
C LEU A 109 -0.02 8.43 18.80
N SER A 110 0.72 8.69 17.74
CA SER A 110 0.81 10.02 17.13
C SER A 110 0.54 9.95 15.64
N ARG A 111 -0.41 10.77 15.16
CA ARG A 111 -0.83 10.78 13.77
C ARG A 111 0.34 11.15 12.85
N GLN A 112 0.52 10.40 11.79
CA GLN A 112 1.50 10.74 10.76
C GLN A 112 1.05 11.95 9.94
N PRO A 113 1.99 12.68 9.29
CA PRO A 113 1.67 13.80 8.42
C PRO A 113 0.61 13.50 7.36
N GLU A 114 -0.15 14.53 6.96
CA GLU A 114 -1.27 14.41 6.02
C GLU A 114 -0.91 13.71 4.71
N ARG A 115 0.30 13.89 4.21
CA ARG A 115 0.79 13.23 2.99
C ARG A 115 0.81 11.70 3.05
N TYR A 116 0.65 11.09 4.23
CA TYR A 116 0.57 9.63 4.41
C TYR A 116 -0.86 9.15 4.63
N GLN A 117 -1.80 10.08 4.80
CA GLN A 117 -3.20 9.79 5.05
C GLN A 117 -3.96 9.58 3.74
N HIS A 118 -4.98 8.74 3.80
CA HIS A 118 -5.89 8.51 2.69
C HIS A 118 -7.26 8.14 3.25
N ARG A 119 -8.35 8.41 2.50
CA ARG A 119 -9.72 8.11 2.95
C ARG A 119 -9.97 6.64 3.39
N LEU A 120 -9.13 5.70 2.94
CA LEU A 120 -9.16 4.29 3.31
C LEU A 120 -7.92 3.86 4.09
N LYS A 121 -7.18 4.80 4.64
CA LYS A 121 -5.97 4.52 5.44
C LYS A 121 -5.74 5.63 6.45
N SER A 122 -5.67 5.26 7.73
CA SER A 122 -5.24 6.13 8.82
C SER A 122 -3.86 5.68 9.32
N SER A 123 -2.87 6.56 9.21
CA SER A 123 -1.46 6.25 9.48
C SER A 123 -0.97 6.92 10.76
N TRP A 124 -0.32 6.14 11.62
CA TRP A 124 0.11 6.54 12.96
C TRP A 124 1.54 6.11 13.23
N TYR A 125 2.20 6.80 14.13
CA TYR A 125 3.41 6.32 14.76
C TYR A 125 3.04 5.61 16.06
N LEU A 126 3.54 4.38 16.22
CA LEU A 126 3.45 3.57 17.43
C LEU A 126 4.80 2.87 17.58
N ARG A 127 5.63 3.33 18.50
CA ARG A 127 7.01 2.84 18.64
C ARG A 127 7.08 1.59 19.49
N ASP A 128 7.84 0.60 18.98
CA ASP A 128 8.21 -0.62 19.72
C ASP A 128 7.01 -1.36 20.33
N ALA A 129 5.85 -1.32 19.64
CA ALA A 129 4.63 -1.95 20.10
C ALA A 129 4.77 -3.47 20.17
N ASP A 130 4.32 -4.04 21.26
CA ASP A 130 4.20 -5.47 21.41
C ASP A 130 2.85 -6.00 20.82
N PRO A 131 2.71 -7.32 20.62
CA PRO A 131 1.49 -7.91 20.10
C PRO A 131 0.24 -7.64 20.98
N ASP A 132 0.40 -7.44 22.28
CA ASP A 132 -0.71 -7.17 23.19
C ASP A 132 -1.23 -5.74 23.04
N GLU A 133 -0.35 -4.79 22.76
CA GLU A 133 -0.74 -3.41 22.45
C GLU A 133 -1.52 -3.33 21.12
N LEU A 134 -1.04 -4.00 20.09
CA LEU A 134 -1.74 -4.07 18.80
C LEU A 134 -3.13 -4.69 18.96
N ARG A 135 -3.24 -5.80 19.73
CA ARG A 135 -4.52 -6.44 20.02
C ARG A 135 -5.49 -5.51 20.76
N LYS A 136 -5.02 -4.73 21.73
CA LYS A 136 -5.87 -3.76 22.45
C LYS A 136 -6.43 -2.67 21.52
N ILE A 137 -5.64 -2.20 20.56
CA ILE A 137 -6.11 -1.25 19.56
C ILE A 137 -7.18 -1.90 18.68
N GLU A 138 -6.95 -3.12 18.22
CA GLU A 138 -7.90 -3.88 17.41
C GLU A 138 -9.24 -4.12 18.15
N GLU A 139 -9.16 -4.56 19.41
CA GLU A 139 -10.34 -4.75 20.29
C GLU A 139 -11.09 -3.45 20.54
N HIS A 140 -10.38 -2.33 20.69
CA HIS A 140 -10.99 -1.02 20.88
C HIS A 140 -11.78 -0.57 19.64
N LEU A 141 -11.19 -0.72 18.44
CA LEU A 141 -11.87 -0.43 17.17
C LEU A 141 -13.08 -1.34 16.96
N LEU A 142 -12.94 -2.63 17.22
CA LEU A 142 -14.01 -3.61 17.08
C LEU A 142 -15.19 -3.31 18.05
N ALA A 143 -14.89 -2.95 19.30
CA ALA A 143 -15.91 -2.57 20.28
C ALA A 143 -16.70 -1.32 19.90
N ALA A 144 -16.10 -0.44 19.10
CA ALA A 144 -16.74 0.73 18.50
C ALA A 144 -17.46 0.44 17.15
N GLY A 145 -17.52 -0.83 16.74
CA GLY A 145 -18.15 -1.26 15.50
C GLY A 145 -17.33 -1.01 14.25
N GLN A 146 -16.01 -0.74 14.38
CA GLN A 146 -15.11 -0.53 13.27
C GLN A 146 -14.35 -1.83 12.95
N GLU A 147 -14.69 -2.46 11.81
CA GLU A 147 -13.96 -3.62 11.30
C GLU A 147 -12.76 -3.15 10.45
N ALA A 148 -11.65 -2.92 11.14
CA ALA A 148 -10.39 -2.49 10.52
C ALA A 148 -9.32 -3.58 10.65
N ARG A 149 -8.27 -3.45 9.84
CA ARG A 149 -7.06 -4.26 9.88
C ARG A 149 -5.88 -3.36 10.27
N LEU A 150 -5.04 -3.85 11.16
CA LEU A 150 -3.81 -3.17 11.56
C LEU A 150 -2.63 -3.74 10.78
N ILE A 151 -1.85 -2.87 10.15
CA ILE A 151 -0.57 -3.20 9.53
C ILE A 151 0.51 -2.46 10.29
N TYR A 152 1.30 -3.21 11.05
CA TYR A 152 2.41 -2.66 11.83
C TYR A 152 3.74 -3.02 11.19
N SER A 153 4.57 -2.03 10.94
CA SER A 153 5.84 -2.20 10.24
C SER A 153 6.95 -1.34 10.87
N SER A 154 8.21 -1.76 10.60
CA SER A 154 9.41 -1.02 11.00
C SER A 154 9.48 -0.69 12.49
N GLN A 155 8.77 -1.42 13.35
CA GLN A 155 8.66 -1.18 14.79
C GLN A 155 8.24 0.26 15.14
N ARG A 156 7.52 0.92 14.23
CA ARG A 156 7.17 2.33 14.36
C ARG A 156 5.89 2.74 13.65
N ASP A 157 5.63 2.19 12.47
CA ASP A 157 4.57 2.65 11.60
C ASP A 157 3.36 1.73 11.73
N LEU A 158 2.20 2.31 12.07
CA LEU A 158 0.93 1.63 12.16
C LEU A 158 -0.04 2.23 11.15
N ASP A 159 -0.46 1.41 10.20
CA ASP A 159 -1.54 1.75 9.27
C ASP A 159 -2.82 1.01 9.65
N ILE A 160 -3.92 1.74 9.76
CA ILE A 160 -5.26 1.21 10.00
C ILE A 160 -6.02 1.31 8.69
N ILE A 161 -6.45 0.17 8.17
CA ILE A 161 -7.03 0.02 6.84
C ILE A 161 -8.33 -0.79 6.88
N PRO A 162 -9.17 -0.76 5.83
CA PRO A 162 -10.33 -1.64 5.73
C PRO A 162 -9.94 -3.11 5.89
N LYS A 163 -10.77 -3.89 6.55
CA LYS A 163 -10.53 -5.34 6.73
C LYS A 163 -10.45 -6.09 5.40
N ALA A 164 -11.09 -5.58 4.36
CA ALA A 164 -11.12 -6.17 3.03
C ALA A 164 -9.89 -5.84 2.15
N ALA A 165 -8.98 -4.97 2.64
CA ALA A 165 -7.76 -4.58 1.91
C ALA A 165 -6.65 -5.63 1.99
#